data_89b9e9193030d5fd353cb27f43c5dd44
#
_entry.id   89b9e9193030d5fd353cb27f43c5dd44
#
_cell.length_a   1.000
_cell.length_b   1.000
_cell.length_c   1.000
_cell.angle_alpha   90.00
_cell.angle_beta   90.00
_cell.angle_gamma   90.00
#
_symmetry.space_group_name_H-M   'P 1'
#
loop_
_entity.id
_entity.type
_entity.pdbx_description
1 polymer ?
#
loop_
_entity_poly.entity_id
_entity_poly.type
_entity_poly.pdbx_seq_one_letter_code
_entity_poly.pdbx_strand_id
1 'polypeptide(L)'
;MPIGGGTFTVQNKILPGAYINFVSMGTNAKMGSRGVAALPLELNWGPDDKVFTMTATDFNATSLKVFGYDPTDANILLVREALKRAKSLLIYRVNGGGTKASATVGGMTVTAKYGGTHGNDIMVAVITNVDDATKVDVVTYLDGAVMDSQTVAKSGGAASLVANDFVTFGTAATLTAATATALTGGTNATVNAAKHTAALNAFEVESFNVIGYPGTNTDVKALYGAFVKRLRDDEGRKIVGVLYDYDGDNMGLINVKNGVILANGTTLTGDKAVAWVTGASAGAEVNESLTNTAYDDAVDVDIKYTKSQFEAAIKAGEFTFYADNGKARVLTDINS
;
A
#
# COMPACT_ATOMS: atom_id res chain seq x y z
N MET A 1 -20.87 -8.31 7.65
CA MET A 1 -20.76 -6.96 8.25
C MET A 1 -21.79 -6.86 9.35
N PRO A 2 -21.43 -6.54 10.60
CA PRO A 2 -22.47 -6.28 11.62
C PRO A 2 -23.20 -5.00 11.23
N ILE A 3 -24.50 -5.12 11.01
CA ILE A 3 -25.37 -3.98 10.75
C ILE A 3 -25.86 -3.48 12.10
N GLY A 4 -25.15 -2.52 12.65
CA GLY A 4 -25.48 -1.89 13.92
C GLY A 4 -24.28 -1.81 14.84
N GLY A 5 -24.06 -0.66 15.36
CA GLY A 5 -22.94 -0.31 16.25
C GLY A 5 -22.82 1.19 16.32
N GLY A 6 -21.93 1.65 17.16
CA GLY A 6 -21.72 3.07 17.42
C GLY A 6 -22.19 3.46 18.80
N THR A 7 -21.64 4.55 19.27
CA THR A 7 -22.10 5.18 20.51
C THR A 7 -23.35 5.99 20.21
N PHE A 8 -24.47 5.70 20.86
CA PHE A 8 -25.65 6.51 20.69
C PHE A 8 -26.16 6.95 22.07
N THR A 9 -26.32 8.23 22.22
CA THR A 9 -26.96 8.86 23.38
C THR A 9 -28.36 9.36 23.05
N VAL A 10 -28.71 9.42 21.77
CA VAL A 10 -30.00 9.83 21.24
C VAL A 10 -30.42 8.85 20.14
N GLN A 11 -31.69 8.53 20.06
CA GLN A 11 -32.23 7.59 19.08
C GLN A 11 -32.33 8.26 17.69
N ASN A 12 -31.28 8.14 16.89
CA ASN A 12 -31.15 8.75 15.56
C ASN A 12 -30.81 7.74 14.46
N LYS A 13 -30.96 6.44 14.72
CA LYS A 13 -30.65 5.38 13.76
C LYS A 13 -31.84 5.07 12.87
N ILE A 14 -31.61 4.95 11.56
CA ILE A 14 -32.65 4.75 10.53
C ILE A 14 -32.80 3.27 10.17
N LEU A 15 -31.72 2.49 10.25
CA LEU A 15 -31.78 1.06 9.90
C LEU A 15 -32.41 0.24 11.01
N PRO A 16 -33.26 -0.75 10.68
CA PRO A 16 -33.81 -1.68 11.68
C PRO A 16 -32.68 -2.49 12.32
N GLY A 17 -32.63 -2.57 13.64
CA GLY A 17 -31.60 -3.31 14.37
C GLY A 17 -31.74 -3.16 15.89
N ALA A 18 -31.07 -4.03 16.64
CA ALA A 18 -30.91 -3.88 18.08
C ALA A 18 -29.70 -2.97 18.36
N TYR A 19 -29.94 -1.78 18.87
CA TYR A 19 -28.93 -0.81 19.24
C TYR A 19 -28.63 -0.93 20.73
N ILE A 20 -27.56 -1.65 21.07
CA ILE A 20 -27.19 -1.93 22.46
C ILE A 20 -25.93 -1.13 22.78
N ASN A 21 -26.00 -0.30 23.79
CA ASN A 21 -24.84 0.43 24.30
C ASN A 21 -24.19 -0.42 25.41
N PHE A 22 -23.04 -1.03 25.11
CA PHE A 22 -22.27 -1.75 26.12
C PHE A 22 -21.36 -0.78 26.87
N VAL A 23 -21.71 -0.47 28.08
CA VAL A 23 -20.78 0.14 29.03
C VAL A 23 -19.92 -0.98 29.59
N SER A 24 -18.66 -1.02 29.20
CA SER A 24 -17.72 -2.09 29.59
C SER A 24 -17.48 -2.07 31.11
N MET A 25 -18.00 -3.05 31.81
CA MET A 25 -17.38 -3.53 33.05
C MET A 25 -16.62 -4.82 32.68
N GLY A 26 -15.29 -4.72 32.78
CA GLY A 26 -14.35 -5.67 32.25
C GLY A 26 -14.69 -7.15 32.38
N THR A 27 -14.86 -7.81 31.27
CA THR A 27 -14.72 -9.24 31.12
C THR A 27 -14.10 -9.53 29.74
N ASN A 28 -13.17 -10.47 29.70
CA ASN A 28 -12.38 -10.88 28.55
C ASN A 28 -13.22 -11.09 27.28
N ALA A 29 -13.44 -10.05 26.51
CA ALA A 29 -13.90 -10.20 25.13
C ALA A 29 -12.78 -10.94 24.38
N LYS A 30 -13.10 -12.00 23.64
CA LYS A 30 -12.18 -12.59 22.66
C LYS A 30 -11.80 -11.49 21.68
N MET A 31 -10.57 -11.00 21.81
CA MET A 31 -10.04 -10.01 20.91
C MET A 31 -9.92 -10.60 19.52
N GLY A 32 -10.50 -9.93 18.53
CA GLY A 32 -10.33 -10.26 17.12
C GLY A 32 -8.84 -10.23 16.74
N SER A 33 -8.46 -10.98 15.74
CA SER A 33 -7.09 -10.98 15.20
C SER A 33 -6.71 -9.56 14.77
N ARG A 34 -5.78 -8.91 15.48
CA ARG A 34 -5.17 -7.64 15.09
C ARG A 34 -4.05 -7.86 14.08
N GLY A 35 -3.56 -6.78 13.48
CA GLY A 35 -2.42 -6.82 12.57
C GLY A 35 -2.76 -6.44 11.13
N VAL A 36 -3.97 -5.96 10.86
CA VAL A 36 -4.38 -5.53 9.51
C VAL A 36 -4.28 -4.02 9.40
N ALA A 37 -3.33 -3.55 8.60
CA ALA A 37 -3.15 -2.16 8.22
C ALA A 37 -3.80 -1.87 6.85
N ALA A 38 -4.18 -0.62 6.58
CA ALA A 38 -4.71 -0.19 5.30
C ALA A 38 -3.99 1.08 4.83
N LEU A 39 -3.51 1.09 3.58
CA LEU A 39 -2.83 2.24 2.97
C LEU A 39 -3.32 2.50 1.54
N PRO A 40 -3.73 3.74 1.23
CA PRO A 40 -3.82 4.24 -0.14
C PRO A 40 -2.40 4.58 -0.62
N LEU A 41 -1.97 4.02 -1.72
CA LEU A 41 -0.61 4.22 -2.22
C LEU A 41 -0.61 4.62 -3.70
N GLU A 42 0.32 5.49 -4.06
CA GLU A 42 0.70 5.74 -5.45
C GLU A 42 1.77 4.72 -5.84
N LEU A 43 1.46 3.88 -6.83
CA LEU A 43 2.33 2.82 -7.30
C LEU A 43 2.50 2.90 -8.81
N ASN A 44 3.70 2.62 -9.31
CA ASN A 44 3.98 2.65 -10.75
C ASN A 44 3.50 1.40 -11.49
N TRP A 45 3.06 0.38 -10.74
CA TRP A 45 2.60 -0.92 -11.24
C TRP A 45 1.69 -1.61 -10.22
N GLY A 46 0.93 -2.60 -10.65
CA GLY A 46 0.15 -3.45 -9.78
C GLY A 46 -1.36 -3.32 -9.97
N PRO A 47 -2.15 -4.12 -9.24
CA PRO A 47 -3.61 -4.10 -9.31
C PRO A 47 -4.17 -2.70 -9.07
N ASP A 48 -5.22 -2.35 -9.79
CA ASP A 48 -5.92 -1.07 -9.68
C ASP A 48 -7.42 -1.27 -9.49
N ASP A 49 -8.10 -0.16 -9.12
CA ASP A 49 -9.55 -0.07 -8.90
C ASP A 49 -10.14 -1.08 -7.90
N LYS A 50 -9.30 -1.67 -7.05
CA LYS A 50 -9.72 -2.58 -5.98
C LYS A 50 -8.72 -2.60 -4.83
N VAL A 51 -9.21 -3.00 -3.65
CA VAL A 51 -8.33 -3.36 -2.53
C VAL A 51 -7.70 -4.73 -2.80
N PHE A 52 -6.42 -4.85 -2.55
CA PHE A 52 -5.72 -6.13 -2.54
C PHE A 52 -4.88 -6.26 -1.28
N THR A 53 -4.64 -7.48 -0.86
CA THR A 53 -3.92 -7.78 0.38
C THR A 53 -2.51 -8.25 0.08
N MET A 54 -1.54 -7.72 0.85
CA MET A 54 -0.18 -8.21 0.92
C MET A 54 0.12 -8.64 2.36
N THR A 55 0.56 -9.88 2.56
CA THR A 55 1.00 -10.34 3.88
C THR A 55 2.50 -10.13 4.05
N ALA A 56 2.96 -9.96 5.29
CA ALA A 56 4.39 -9.83 5.57
C ALA A 56 5.19 -11.08 5.15
N THR A 57 4.56 -12.25 5.19
CA THR A 57 5.18 -13.52 4.76
C THR A 57 5.31 -13.63 3.25
N ASP A 58 4.33 -13.14 2.49
CA ASP A 58 4.30 -13.26 1.03
C ASP A 58 5.08 -12.14 0.34
N PHE A 59 5.33 -11.03 1.04
CA PHE A 59 5.93 -9.84 0.45
C PHE A 59 7.25 -10.15 -0.27
N ASN A 60 8.15 -10.89 0.36
CA ASN A 60 9.43 -11.23 -0.25
C ASN A 60 9.31 -12.17 -1.47
N ALA A 61 8.31 -13.04 -1.48
CA ALA A 61 8.14 -14.02 -2.55
C ALA A 61 7.34 -13.47 -3.75
N THR A 62 6.44 -12.52 -3.51
CA THR A 62 5.47 -12.07 -4.54
C THR A 62 5.61 -10.61 -4.94
N SER A 63 6.48 -9.84 -4.28
CA SER A 63 6.67 -8.42 -4.54
C SER A 63 6.89 -8.10 -6.01
N LEU A 64 7.82 -8.80 -6.67
CA LEU A 64 8.14 -8.60 -8.08
C LEU A 64 6.92 -8.84 -8.99
N LYS A 65 6.10 -9.86 -8.70
CA LYS A 65 4.89 -10.18 -9.48
C LYS A 65 3.76 -9.19 -9.28
N VAL A 66 3.60 -8.66 -8.06
CA VAL A 66 2.48 -7.79 -7.68
C VAL A 66 2.80 -6.33 -7.95
N PHE A 67 4.00 -5.88 -7.54
CA PHE A 67 4.41 -4.48 -7.63
C PHE A 67 5.37 -4.19 -8.78
N GLY A 68 5.93 -5.21 -9.42
CA GLY A 68 6.96 -5.07 -10.45
C GLY A 68 8.36 -4.79 -9.91
N TYR A 69 8.55 -4.77 -8.60
CA TYR A 69 9.80 -4.38 -7.94
C TYR A 69 10.24 -5.41 -6.90
N ASP A 70 11.54 -5.52 -6.72
CA ASP A 70 12.11 -6.30 -5.61
C ASP A 70 11.71 -5.71 -4.25
N PRO A 71 11.61 -6.54 -3.17
CA PRO A 71 11.21 -6.06 -1.84
C PRO A 71 12.05 -4.92 -1.28
N THR A 72 13.30 -4.77 -1.75
CA THR A 72 14.24 -3.73 -1.30
C THR A 72 14.13 -2.43 -2.10
N ASP A 73 13.36 -2.40 -3.18
CA ASP A 73 13.26 -1.25 -4.07
C ASP A 73 12.60 -0.04 -3.39
N ALA A 74 13.06 1.17 -3.78
CA ALA A 74 12.57 2.43 -3.24
C ALA A 74 11.12 2.74 -3.65
N ASN A 75 10.65 2.25 -4.81
CA ASN A 75 9.31 2.49 -5.31
C ASN A 75 8.21 1.83 -4.45
N ILE A 76 8.57 0.81 -3.67
CA ILE A 76 7.65 0.11 -2.74
C ILE A 76 8.09 0.25 -1.28
N LEU A 77 8.90 1.25 -0.97
CA LEU A 77 9.40 1.51 0.38
C LEU A 77 8.28 1.58 1.42
N LEU A 78 7.18 2.28 1.14
CA LEU A 78 6.06 2.43 2.07
C LEU A 78 5.33 1.11 2.37
N VAL A 79 5.24 0.22 1.38
CA VAL A 79 4.71 -1.14 1.58
C VAL A 79 5.61 -1.91 2.55
N ARG A 80 6.93 -1.87 2.32
CA ARG A 80 7.92 -2.51 3.19
C ARG A 80 7.86 -1.97 4.61
N GLU A 81 7.82 -0.63 4.78
CA GLU A 81 7.78 -0.01 6.10
C GLU A 81 6.52 -0.42 6.90
N ALA A 82 5.36 -0.46 6.28
CA ALA A 82 4.15 -0.93 6.94
C ALA A 82 4.23 -2.41 7.33
N LEU A 83 4.75 -3.27 6.44
CA LEU A 83 4.85 -4.71 6.66
C LEU A 83 5.94 -5.14 7.66
N LYS A 84 6.84 -4.23 8.09
CA LYS A 84 7.77 -4.51 9.20
C LYS A 84 7.05 -4.87 10.49
N ARG A 85 5.86 -4.32 10.71
CA ARG A 85 5.08 -4.51 11.94
C ARG A 85 3.66 -5.03 11.71
N ALA A 86 3.04 -4.76 10.57
CA ALA A 86 1.73 -5.30 10.24
C ALA A 86 1.82 -6.77 9.82
N LYS A 87 0.86 -7.58 10.21
CA LYS A 87 0.67 -8.95 9.73
C LYS A 87 0.25 -8.98 8.26
N SER A 88 -0.65 -8.07 7.90
CA SER A 88 -1.14 -7.90 6.54
C SER A 88 -1.45 -6.43 6.25
N LEU A 89 -1.30 -6.05 5.00
CA LEU A 89 -1.55 -4.71 4.50
C LEU A 89 -2.60 -4.79 3.40
N LEU A 90 -3.70 -4.08 3.60
CA LEU A 90 -4.68 -3.79 2.57
C LEU A 90 -4.22 -2.58 1.78
N ILE A 91 -4.08 -2.71 0.48
CA ILE A 91 -3.57 -1.67 -0.41
C ILE A 91 -4.64 -1.29 -1.42
N TYR A 92 -4.84 0.02 -1.61
CA TYR A 92 -5.57 0.57 -2.73
C TYR A 92 -4.64 1.48 -3.53
N ARG A 93 -4.49 1.19 -4.84
CA ARG A 93 -3.66 2.00 -5.72
C ARG A 93 -4.43 3.23 -6.19
N VAL A 94 -4.15 4.41 -5.60
CA VAL A 94 -4.91 5.66 -5.87
C VAL A 94 -4.60 6.27 -7.23
N ASN A 95 -3.44 5.99 -7.83
CA ASN A 95 -3.09 6.40 -9.19
C ASN A 95 -3.34 5.29 -10.24
N GLY A 96 -4.20 4.32 -9.91
CA GLY A 96 -4.68 3.29 -10.82
C GLY A 96 -5.57 3.83 -11.95
N GLY A 97 -5.81 3.00 -12.99
CA GLY A 97 -6.57 3.38 -14.18
C GLY A 97 -5.78 4.20 -15.20
N GLY A 98 -4.45 4.17 -15.14
CA GLY A 98 -3.58 4.74 -16.15
C GLY A 98 -3.49 3.87 -17.41
N THR A 99 -2.83 4.38 -18.45
CA THR A 99 -2.67 3.67 -19.73
C THR A 99 -1.72 2.48 -19.57
N LYS A 100 -2.03 1.37 -20.22
CA LYS A 100 -1.15 0.21 -20.31
C LYS A 100 -0.10 0.45 -21.40
N ALA A 101 1.15 0.14 -21.12
CA ALA A 101 2.20 0.12 -22.12
C ALA A 101 1.95 -1.01 -23.14
N SER A 102 2.26 -0.77 -24.40
CA SER A 102 2.11 -1.77 -25.45
C SER A 102 3.14 -1.58 -26.57
N ALA A 103 3.41 -2.65 -27.32
CA ALA A 103 4.22 -2.62 -28.52
C ALA A 103 3.82 -3.75 -29.47
N THR A 104 4.13 -3.59 -30.77
CA THR A 104 4.05 -4.68 -31.73
C THR A 104 5.40 -5.39 -31.80
N VAL A 105 5.43 -6.67 -31.44
CA VAL A 105 6.64 -7.48 -31.39
C VAL A 105 6.40 -8.78 -32.16
N GLY A 106 7.24 -9.06 -33.16
CA GLY A 106 7.13 -10.28 -33.95
C GLY A 106 5.80 -10.44 -34.68
N GLY A 107 5.09 -9.35 -34.99
CA GLY A 107 3.78 -9.33 -35.65
C GLY A 107 2.57 -9.43 -34.71
N MET A 108 2.76 -9.58 -33.39
CA MET A 108 1.69 -9.54 -32.39
C MET A 108 1.74 -8.29 -31.56
N THR A 109 0.60 -7.84 -31.06
CA THR A 109 0.54 -6.78 -30.03
C THR A 109 0.79 -7.40 -28.66
N VAL A 110 1.76 -6.86 -27.93
CA VAL A 110 2.02 -7.21 -26.54
C VAL A 110 1.57 -6.03 -25.69
N THR A 111 0.80 -6.31 -24.64
CA THR A 111 0.25 -5.26 -23.76
C THR A 111 0.60 -5.58 -22.32
N ALA A 112 1.05 -4.58 -21.57
CA ALA A 112 1.31 -4.69 -20.14
C ALA A 112 0.04 -5.10 -19.38
N LYS A 113 0.20 -5.95 -18.36
CA LYS A 113 -0.91 -6.45 -17.55
C LYS A 113 -1.64 -5.33 -16.82
N TYR A 114 -0.90 -4.37 -16.26
CA TYR A 114 -1.42 -3.21 -15.55
C TYR A 114 -1.04 -1.91 -16.26
N GLY A 115 -1.85 -0.86 -16.08
CA GLY A 115 -1.47 0.50 -16.41
C GLY A 115 -0.40 1.00 -15.44
N GLY A 116 0.45 1.90 -15.90
CA GLY A 116 1.49 2.49 -15.06
C GLY A 116 2.79 2.71 -15.83
N THR A 117 3.62 3.60 -15.29
CA THR A 117 4.89 3.98 -15.93
C THR A 117 5.89 2.84 -15.98
N HIS A 118 5.88 1.93 -15.00
CA HIS A 118 6.78 0.77 -14.97
C HIS A 118 6.48 -0.26 -16.07
N GLY A 119 5.30 -0.20 -16.69
CA GLY A 119 5.00 -1.00 -17.89
C GLY A 119 5.93 -0.70 -19.07
N ASN A 120 6.56 0.49 -19.10
CA ASN A 120 7.51 0.89 -20.15
C ASN A 120 8.89 0.22 -20.00
N ASP A 121 9.18 -0.33 -18.82
CA ASP A 121 10.46 -1.03 -18.54
C ASP A 121 10.40 -2.51 -18.93
N ILE A 122 9.22 -2.99 -19.34
CA ILE A 122 9.02 -4.35 -19.85
C ILE A 122 9.49 -4.40 -21.31
N MET A 123 10.28 -5.42 -21.64
CA MET A 123 10.67 -5.72 -23.01
C MET A 123 10.25 -7.12 -23.39
N VAL A 124 9.92 -7.33 -24.67
CA VAL A 124 9.62 -8.65 -25.22
C VAL A 124 10.46 -8.89 -26.47
N ALA A 125 11.00 -10.10 -26.58
CA ALA A 125 11.71 -10.57 -27.79
C ALA A 125 11.03 -11.82 -28.36
N VAL A 126 11.15 -11.99 -29.65
CA VAL A 126 10.78 -13.23 -30.36
C VAL A 126 12.05 -13.79 -31.02
N ILE A 127 12.56 -14.87 -30.48
CA ILE A 127 13.84 -15.46 -30.89
C ILE A 127 13.55 -16.78 -31.65
N THR A 128 14.20 -17.00 -32.77
CA THR A 128 14.09 -18.32 -33.43
C THR A 128 14.65 -19.39 -32.50
N ASN A 129 13.86 -20.42 -32.23
CA ASN A 129 14.31 -21.51 -31.37
C ASN A 129 15.53 -22.24 -31.99
N VAL A 130 16.52 -22.55 -31.15
CA VAL A 130 17.82 -23.09 -31.60
C VAL A 130 17.68 -24.54 -32.08
N ASP A 131 16.80 -25.31 -31.43
CA ASP A 131 16.63 -26.74 -31.71
C ASP A 131 15.63 -27.02 -32.82
N ASP A 132 14.66 -26.10 -33.03
CA ASP A 132 13.59 -26.27 -34.02
C ASP A 132 13.28 -24.92 -34.71
N ALA A 133 13.78 -24.75 -35.92
CA ALA A 133 13.60 -23.54 -36.72
C ALA A 133 12.14 -23.22 -37.09
N THR A 134 11.19 -24.16 -36.89
CA THR A 134 9.74 -23.93 -37.07
C THR A 134 9.09 -23.29 -35.84
N LYS A 135 9.82 -23.15 -34.70
CA LYS A 135 9.39 -22.57 -33.48
C LYS A 135 10.12 -21.25 -33.16
N VAL A 136 9.56 -20.53 -32.24
CA VAL A 136 10.14 -19.33 -31.64
C VAL A 136 10.01 -19.38 -30.10
N ASP A 137 10.97 -18.75 -29.43
CA ASP A 137 10.93 -18.47 -28.01
C ASP A 137 10.49 -17.03 -27.82
N VAL A 138 9.35 -16.82 -27.17
CA VAL A 138 8.85 -15.51 -26.78
C VAL A 138 9.29 -15.24 -25.35
N VAL A 139 10.21 -14.29 -25.21
CA VAL A 139 10.86 -14.01 -23.93
C VAL A 139 10.42 -12.64 -23.41
N THR A 140 9.92 -12.60 -22.17
CA THR A 140 9.54 -11.37 -21.46
C THR A 140 10.65 -10.99 -20.50
N TYR A 141 11.09 -9.74 -20.55
CA TYR A 141 12.10 -9.16 -19.68
C TYR A 141 11.49 -8.02 -18.86
N LEU A 142 11.96 -7.86 -17.64
CA LEU A 142 11.74 -6.68 -16.80
C LEU A 142 13.10 -6.23 -16.27
N ASP A 143 13.43 -4.96 -16.45
CA ASP A 143 14.73 -4.37 -16.06
C ASP A 143 15.94 -5.19 -16.57
N GLY A 144 15.79 -5.79 -17.76
CA GLY A 144 16.82 -6.61 -18.40
C GLY A 144 16.93 -8.06 -17.89
N ALA A 145 16.18 -8.44 -16.86
CA ALA A 145 16.13 -9.82 -16.36
C ALA A 145 15.01 -10.60 -17.06
N VAL A 146 15.25 -11.88 -17.36
CA VAL A 146 14.24 -12.77 -17.94
C VAL A 146 13.20 -13.12 -16.89
N MET A 147 11.93 -12.79 -17.17
CA MET A 147 10.79 -13.10 -16.30
C MET A 147 10.01 -14.32 -16.76
N ASP A 148 9.91 -14.52 -18.05
CA ASP A 148 9.17 -15.65 -18.66
C ASP A 148 9.73 -15.98 -20.06
N SER A 149 9.63 -17.24 -20.44
CA SER A 149 10.01 -17.69 -21.78
C SER A 149 9.07 -18.82 -22.23
N GLN A 150 8.42 -18.63 -23.37
CA GLN A 150 7.46 -19.58 -23.91
C GLN A 150 7.87 -19.98 -25.35
N THR A 151 8.01 -21.29 -25.59
CA THR A 151 8.31 -21.81 -26.91
C THR A 151 7.02 -22.19 -27.64
N VAL A 152 6.77 -21.58 -28.79
CA VAL A 152 5.58 -21.82 -29.61
C VAL A 152 5.92 -21.96 -31.11
N ALA A 153 5.01 -22.50 -31.88
CA ALA A 153 5.19 -22.60 -33.34
C ALA A 153 5.19 -21.18 -33.98
N LYS A 154 5.98 -20.96 -35.03
CA LYS A 154 5.96 -19.72 -35.80
C LYS A 154 4.60 -19.44 -36.42
N SER A 155 3.97 -20.44 -37.03
CA SER A 155 2.65 -20.33 -37.66
C SER A 155 1.56 -20.67 -36.65
N GLY A 156 0.65 -19.74 -36.40
CA GLY A 156 -0.46 -19.91 -35.46
C GLY A 156 -0.08 -19.94 -33.99
N GLY A 157 1.20 -19.87 -33.65
CA GLY A 157 1.69 -20.05 -32.29
C GLY A 157 1.33 -18.91 -31.32
N ALA A 158 1.03 -17.70 -31.83
CA ALA A 158 0.58 -16.60 -30.98
C ALA A 158 -0.68 -16.94 -30.17
N ALA A 159 -1.57 -17.77 -30.72
CA ALA A 159 -2.78 -18.21 -30.01
C ALA A 159 -2.49 -19.21 -28.86
N SER A 160 -1.30 -19.81 -28.84
CA SER A 160 -0.86 -20.73 -27.78
C SER A 160 -0.10 -20.04 -26.64
N LEU A 161 0.22 -18.75 -26.81
CA LEU A 161 0.86 -17.98 -25.75
C LEU A 161 -0.10 -17.73 -24.58
N VAL A 162 0.40 -17.95 -23.38
CA VAL A 162 -0.33 -17.72 -22.13
C VAL A 162 0.12 -16.40 -21.53
N ALA A 163 -0.83 -15.54 -21.13
CA ALA A 163 -0.53 -14.34 -20.40
C ALA A 163 0.28 -14.67 -19.13
N ASN A 164 1.34 -13.92 -18.88
CA ASN A 164 2.17 -14.08 -17.70
C ASN A 164 1.87 -13.00 -16.63
N ASP A 165 2.74 -12.88 -15.62
CA ASP A 165 2.55 -11.90 -14.55
C ASP A 165 2.72 -10.45 -15.01
N PHE A 166 3.30 -10.21 -16.18
CA PHE A 166 3.69 -8.88 -16.68
C PHE A 166 2.96 -8.46 -17.95
N VAL A 167 2.68 -9.38 -18.86
CA VAL A 167 2.10 -9.06 -20.18
C VAL A 167 0.98 -10.01 -20.59
N THR A 168 0.15 -9.51 -21.49
CA THR A 168 -0.79 -10.27 -22.30
C THR A 168 -0.36 -10.22 -23.76
N PHE A 169 -0.58 -11.30 -24.48
CA PHE A 169 -0.21 -11.45 -25.88
C PHE A 169 -1.46 -11.36 -26.75
N GLY A 170 -1.36 -10.59 -27.84
CA GLY A 170 -2.37 -10.51 -28.87
C GLY A 170 -2.21 -11.62 -29.91
N THR A 171 -3.04 -11.60 -30.91
CA THR A 171 -3.01 -12.60 -32.03
C THR A 171 -2.05 -12.19 -33.12
N ALA A 172 -1.44 -13.17 -33.78
CA ALA A 172 -0.71 -13.05 -35.04
C ALA A 172 -0.83 -14.36 -35.85
N ALA A 173 -0.97 -14.25 -37.16
CA ALA A 173 -1.00 -15.43 -38.00
C ALA A 173 0.35 -16.15 -38.04
N THR A 174 1.43 -15.37 -38.01
CA THR A 174 2.81 -15.90 -38.01
C THR A 174 3.66 -15.01 -37.13
N LEU A 175 4.46 -15.62 -36.24
CA LEU A 175 5.44 -14.94 -35.41
C LEU A 175 6.77 -14.81 -36.17
N THR A 176 7.30 -13.62 -36.24
CA THR A 176 8.61 -13.31 -36.83
C THR A 176 9.62 -12.97 -35.77
N ALA A 177 10.87 -13.34 -36.01
CA ALA A 177 11.95 -12.97 -35.07
C ALA A 177 12.01 -11.43 -34.89
N ALA A 178 12.10 -11.01 -33.67
CA ALA A 178 12.21 -9.59 -33.25
C ALA A 178 13.14 -9.48 -32.05
N THR A 179 14.02 -8.49 -32.09
CA THR A 179 14.87 -8.15 -30.94
C THR A 179 14.03 -7.68 -29.77
N ALA A 180 14.62 -7.67 -28.57
CA ALA A 180 13.96 -7.15 -27.39
C ALA A 180 13.47 -5.72 -27.63
N THR A 181 12.14 -5.56 -27.61
CA THR A 181 11.43 -4.31 -27.89
C THR A 181 10.71 -3.89 -26.63
N ALA A 182 10.98 -2.65 -26.17
CA ALA A 182 10.33 -2.09 -25.00
C ALA A 182 8.85 -1.77 -25.30
N LEU A 183 7.99 -2.02 -24.34
CA LEU A 183 6.62 -1.52 -24.36
C LEU A 183 6.64 -0.01 -24.09
N THR A 184 5.68 0.73 -24.62
CA THR A 184 5.63 2.19 -24.51
C THR A 184 4.20 2.69 -24.25
N GLY A 185 4.07 3.95 -23.82
CA GLY A 185 2.77 4.59 -23.61
C GLY A 185 2.12 4.26 -22.25
N GLY A 186 2.82 3.57 -21.36
CA GLY A 186 2.35 3.32 -20.00
C GLY A 186 2.36 4.62 -19.17
N THR A 187 1.25 4.93 -18.51
CA THR A 187 1.10 6.11 -17.65
C THR A 187 0.37 5.79 -16.37
N ASN A 188 0.68 6.53 -15.30
CA ASN A 188 -0.14 6.55 -14.09
C ASN A 188 -1.30 7.52 -14.27
N ALA A 189 -2.45 7.24 -13.66
CA ALA A 189 -3.53 8.23 -13.59
C ALA A 189 -3.19 9.34 -12.58
N THR A 190 -3.75 10.53 -12.81
CA THR A 190 -3.61 11.66 -11.89
C THR A 190 -4.40 11.40 -10.61
N VAL A 191 -3.76 11.62 -9.47
CA VAL A 191 -4.38 11.51 -8.16
C VAL A 191 -5.12 12.79 -7.80
N ASN A 192 -6.33 12.66 -7.28
CA ASN A 192 -7.15 13.74 -6.78
C ASN A 192 -8.07 13.27 -5.64
N ALA A 193 -8.83 14.17 -5.03
CA ALA A 193 -9.74 13.84 -3.92
C ALA A 193 -10.75 12.73 -4.28
N ALA A 194 -11.25 12.67 -5.52
CA ALA A 194 -12.18 11.64 -5.96
C ALA A 194 -11.55 10.23 -5.95
N LYS A 195 -10.26 10.10 -6.29
CA LYS A 195 -9.51 8.84 -6.19
C LYS A 195 -9.35 8.39 -4.74
N HIS A 196 -9.12 9.32 -3.82
CA HIS A 196 -9.09 9.01 -2.38
C HIS A 196 -10.47 8.63 -1.84
N THR A 197 -11.55 9.29 -2.29
CA THR A 197 -12.92 8.88 -1.94
C THR A 197 -13.21 7.46 -2.42
N ALA A 198 -12.82 7.11 -3.64
CA ALA A 198 -12.96 5.75 -4.17
C ALA A 198 -12.17 4.73 -3.33
N ALA A 199 -10.96 5.07 -2.90
CA ALA A 199 -10.16 4.24 -2.00
C ALA A 199 -10.86 4.03 -0.65
N LEU A 200 -11.39 5.07 -0.04
CA LEU A 200 -12.10 4.98 1.24
C LEU A 200 -13.37 4.14 1.13
N ASN A 201 -14.15 4.30 0.07
CA ASN A 201 -15.32 3.46 -0.21
C ASN A 201 -14.94 1.98 -0.38
N ALA A 202 -13.80 1.71 -1.03
CA ALA A 202 -13.30 0.35 -1.19
C ALA A 202 -12.78 -0.24 0.15
N PHE A 203 -12.14 0.57 1.01
CA PHE A 203 -11.72 0.12 2.35
C PHE A 203 -12.91 -0.06 3.32
N GLU A 204 -14.01 0.66 3.14
CA GLU A 204 -15.17 0.61 4.05
C GLU A 204 -15.76 -0.79 4.20
N VAL A 205 -15.77 -1.57 3.12
CA VAL A 205 -16.28 -2.94 3.11
C VAL A 205 -15.28 -3.97 3.66
N GLU A 206 -14.03 -3.56 3.87
CA GLU A 206 -12.97 -4.42 4.38
C GLU A 206 -12.85 -4.35 5.90
N SER A 207 -12.20 -5.37 6.48
CA SER A 207 -11.91 -5.41 7.92
C SER A 207 -10.44 -5.08 8.15
N PHE A 208 -10.18 -3.94 8.81
CA PHE A 208 -8.84 -3.49 9.18
C PHE A 208 -8.85 -2.83 10.56
N ASN A 209 -7.66 -2.69 11.15
CA ASN A 209 -7.48 -2.08 12.47
C ASN A 209 -7.05 -0.62 12.37
N VAL A 210 -6.14 -0.32 11.44
CA VAL A 210 -5.53 0.99 11.28
C VAL A 210 -5.49 1.37 9.81
N ILE A 211 -5.82 2.61 9.50
CA ILE A 211 -5.68 3.19 8.16
C ILE A 211 -4.73 4.39 8.23
N GLY A 212 -3.75 4.45 7.34
CA GLY A 212 -2.84 5.59 7.22
C GLY A 212 -3.01 6.33 5.90
N TYR A 213 -2.65 7.62 5.87
CA TYR A 213 -2.48 8.37 4.63
C TYR A 213 -1.07 8.99 4.61
N PRO A 214 -0.13 8.42 3.84
CA PRO A 214 1.26 8.87 3.77
C PRO A 214 1.44 10.03 2.79
N GLY A 215 0.66 11.12 2.98
CA GLY A 215 0.68 12.30 2.13
C GLY A 215 0.47 13.60 2.90
N THR A 216 0.72 14.72 2.21
CA THR A 216 0.73 16.07 2.82
C THR A 216 -0.51 16.91 2.49
N ASN A 217 -1.36 16.48 1.54
CA ASN A 217 -2.52 17.27 1.11
C ASN A 217 -3.55 17.41 2.25
N THR A 218 -3.83 18.65 2.66
CA THR A 218 -4.68 18.97 3.81
C THR A 218 -6.13 18.52 3.62
N ASP A 219 -6.68 18.69 2.42
CA ASP A 219 -8.06 18.29 2.14
C ASP A 219 -8.22 16.77 2.19
N VAL A 220 -7.22 16.04 1.69
CA VAL A 220 -7.20 14.59 1.75
C VAL A 220 -7.04 14.11 3.20
N LYS A 221 -6.17 14.74 4.00
CA LYS A 221 -6.05 14.43 5.44
C LYS A 221 -7.39 14.61 6.16
N ALA A 222 -8.09 15.71 5.90
CA ALA A 222 -9.42 15.96 6.47
C ALA A 222 -10.45 14.89 6.04
N LEU A 223 -10.39 14.42 4.78
CA LEU A 223 -11.23 13.35 4.29
C LEU A 223 -11.01 12.03 5.05
N TYR A 224 -9.75 11.64 5.29
CA TYR A 224 -9.41 10.45 6.08
C TYR A 224 -9.80 10.61 7.56
N GLY A 225 -9.58 11.79 8.15
CA GLY A 225 -10.01 12.09 9.51
C GLY A 225 -11.53 11.97 9.69
N ALA A 226 -12.31 12.53 8.78
CA ALA A 226 -13.77 12.42 8.77
C ALA A 226 -14.24 10.96 8.58
N PHE A 227 -13.59 10.20 7.72
CA PHE A 227 -13.88 8.78 7.51
C PHE A 227 -13.67 7.95 8.78
N VAL A 228 -12.52 8.13 9.46
CA VAL A 228 -12.24 7.44 10.72
C VAL A 228 -13.26 7.81 11.78
N LYS A 229 -13.57 9.09 11.93
CA LYS A 229 -14.56 9.58 12.90
C LYS A 229 -15.94 8.96 12.64
N ARG A 230 -16.41 8.99 11.39
CA ARG A 230 -17.71 8.40 11.02
C ARG A 230 -17.77 6.90 11.34
N LEU A 231 -16.75 6.11 10.95
CA LEU A 231 -16.75 4.67 11.23
C LEU A 231 -16.72 4.36 12.73
N ARG A 232 -16.05 5.20 13.53
CA ARG A 232 -15.99 5.02 14.99
C ARG A 232 -17.29 5.42 15.68
N ASP A 233 -17.83 6.58 15.33
CA ASP A 233 -18.94 7.21 16.05
C ASP A 233 -20.30 6.65 15.57
N ASP A 234 -20.48 6.47 14.25
CA ASP A 234 -21.74 6.05 13.68
C ASP A 234 -21.88 4.53 13.51
N GLU A 235 -20.77 3.83 13.20
CA GLU A 235 -20.78 2.38 12.94
C GLU A 235 -20.19 1.55 14.09
N GLY A 236 -19.53 2.19 15.07
CA GLY A 236 -18.92 1.50 16.22
C GLY A 236 -17.66 0.69 15.87
N ARG A 237 -17.07 0.89 14.70
CA ARG A 237 -15.81 0.26 14.28
C ARG A 237 -14.64 0.98 14.96
N LYS A 238 -13.97 0.31 15.88
CA LYS A 238 -12.85 0.91 16.65
C LYS A 238 -11.54 0.90 15.87
N ILE A 239 -11.55 1.48 14.67
CA ILE A 239 -10.36 1.69 13.84
C ILE A 239 -9.58 2.91 14.30
N VAL A 240 -8.31 2.99 13.87
CA VAL A 240 -7.43 4.14 14.12
C VAL A 240 -6.96 4.72 12.78
N GLY A 241 -6.90 6.03 12.66
CA GLY A 241 -6.33 6.76 11.54
C GLY A 241 -4.94 7.29 11.88
N VAL A 242 -3.97 7.17 10.98
CA VAL A 242 -2.63 7.73 11.12
C VAL A 242 -2.41 8.78 10.04
N LEU A 243 -2.21 10.03 10.43
CA LEU A 243 -2.06 11.15 9.53
C LEU A 243 -0.82 11.97 9.89
N TYR A 244 -0.21 12.59 8.91
CA TYR A 244 0.91 13.49 9.10
C TYR A 244 0.43 14.92 9.32
N ASP A 245 0.91 15.58 10.38
CA ASP A 245 0.64 16.99 10.68
C ASP A 245 -0.84 17.34 10.52
N TYR A 246 -1.68 16.60 11.23
CA TYR A 246 -3.14 16.77 11.23
C TYR A 246 -3.69 16.73 12.65
N ASP A 247 -4.07 17.87 13.13
CA ASP A 247 -4.72 18.06 14.43
C ASP A 247 -6.24 17.83 14.26
N GLY A 248 -6.67 16.62 14.55
CA GLY A 248 -8.06 16.21 14.39
C GLY A 248 -8.86 16.18 15.69
N ASP A 249 -8.21 16.43 16.84
CA ASP A 249 -8.81 16.37 18.20
C ASP A 249 -9.75 15.16 18.35
N ASN A 250 -9.23 13.97 18.09
CA ASN A 250 -10.03 12.74 18.11
C ASN A 250 -9.20 11.55 18.58
N MET A 251 -9.72 10.82 19.58
CA MET A 251 -9.06 9.62 20.13
C MET A 251 -8.82 8.49 19.11
N GLY A 252 -9.40 8.57 17.93
CA GLY A 252 -9.19 7.64 16.83
C GLY A 252 -8.11 8.07 15.86
N LEU A 253 -7.41 9.18 16.09
CA LEU A 253 -6.39 9.69 15.18
C LEU A 253 -5.02 9.74 15.87
N ILE A 254 -3.98 9.41 15.13
CA ILE A 254 -2.57 9.59 15.49
C ILE A 254 -1.99 10.65 14.58
N ASN A 255 -1.48 11.73 15.17
CA ASN A 255 -0.88 12.88 14.48
C ASN A 255 0.65 12.76 14.44
N VAL A 256 1.21 12.21 13.38
CA VAL A 256 2.67 12.05 13.21
C VAL A 256 3.30 13.39 12.81
N LYS A 257 4.35 13.84 13.50
CA LYS A 257 4.94 15.17 13.28
C LYS A 257 6.34 15.17 12.66
N ASN A 258 7.12 14.15 12.88
CA ASN A 258 8.45 14.04 12.29
C ASN A 258 8.71 12.62 11.76
N GLY A 259 9.80 12.47 11.06
CA GLY A 259 10.21 11.23 10.43
C GLY A 259 11.52 10.68 10.97
N VAL A 260 12.12 9.77 10.22
CA VAL A 260 13.32 9.06 10.63
C VAL A 260 14.34 8.95 9.49
N ILE A 261 15.58 8.66 9.84
CA ILE A 261 16.67 8.34 8.89
C ILE A 261 16.99 6.85 9.06
N LEU A 262 16.85 6.10 7.98
CA LEU A 262 17.15 4.67 7.96
C LEU A 262 18.67 4.41 7.92
N ALA A 263 19.11 3.23 8.31
CA ALA A 263 20.51 2.82 8.35
C ALA A 263 21.20 2.87 6.96
N ASN A 264 20.45 2.77 5.88
CA ASN A 264 20.94 2.93 4.51
C ASN A 264 21.07 4.40 4.06
N GLY A 265 20.78 5.36 4.94
CA GLY A 265 20.83 6.79 4.67
C GLY A 265 19.54 7.38 4.06
N THR A 266 18.51 6.57 3.81
CA THR A 266 17.22 7.07 3.30
C THR A 266 16.49 7.85 4.39
N THR A 267 16.10 9.08 4.09
CA THR A 267 15.25 9.89 4.97
C THR A 267 13.77 9.61 4.66
N LEU A 268 13.04 9.17 5.66
CA LEU A 268 11.59 9.11 5.66
C LEU A 268 11.05 10.32 6.42
N THR A 269 10.51 11.28 5.69
CA THR A 269 9.81 12.44 6.27
C THR A 269 8.57 12.01 7.05
N GLY A 270 8.04 12.87 7.90
CA GLY A 270 6.92 12.51 8.77
C GLY A 270 5.70 11.93 8.02
N ASP A 271 5.40 12.44 6.82
CA ASP A 271 4.34 11.88 5.96
C ASP A 271 4.65 10.44 5.50
N LYS A 272 5.91 10.12 5.21
CA LYS A 272 6.35 8.78 4.83
C LYS A 272 6.41 7.82 6.03
N ALA A 273 6.78 8.35 7.22
CA ALA A 273 6.80 7.59 8.47
C ALA A 273 5.40 7.11 8.88
N VAL A 274 4.32 7.74 8.41
CA VAL A 274 2.94 7.28 8.57
C VAL A 274 2.79 5.81 8.19
N ALA A 275 3.49 5.33 7.16
CA ALA A 275 3.39 3.93 6.73
C ALA A 275 3.83 2.95 7.83
N TRP A 276 4.98 3.20 8.46
CA TRP A 276 5.45 2.38 9.58
C TRP A 276 4.56 2.51 10.81
N VAL A 277 4.15 3.75 11.17
CA VAL A 277 3.26 3.97 12.32
C VAL A 277 1.93 3.24 12.12
N THR A 278 1.38 3.25 10.91
CA THR A 278 0.17 2.49 10.56
C THR A 278 0.38 0.99 10.77
N GLY A 279 1.50 0.45 10.31
CA GLY A 279 1.86 -0.95 10.49
C GLY A 279 2.09 -1.31 11.96
N ALA A 280 2.83 -0.47 12.69
CA ALA A 280 3.14 -0.67 14.11
C ALA A 280 1.88 -0.61 14.99
N SER A 281 1.02 0.39 14.77
CA SER A 281 -0.25 0.51 15.50
C SER A 281 -1.22 -0.63 15.19
N ALA A 282 -1.21 -1.17 13.95
CA ALA A 282 -2.01 -2.33 13.61
C ALA A 282 -1.46 -3.62 14.25
N GLY A 283 -0.14 -3.79 14.25
CA GLY A 283 0.54 -4.98 14.76
C GLY A 283 0.63 -5.05 16.28
N ALA A 284 0.53 -3.91 16.97
CA ALA A 284 0.59 -3.86 18.42
C ALA A 284 -0.54 -4.69 19.08
N GLU A 285 -0.19 -5.44 20.10
CA GLU A 285 -1.18 -6.14 20.95
C GLU A 285 -2.04 -5.12 21.71
N VAL A 286 -3.21 -5.50 22.17
CA VAL A 286 -4.14 -4.58 22.85
C VAL A 286 -3.57 -3.98 24.15
N ASN A 287 -2.68 -4.70 24.79
CA ASN A 287 -1.97 -4.31 26.02
C ASN A 287 -0.55 -3.79 25.75
N GLU A 288 -0.17 -3.61 24.49
CA GLU A 288 1.14 -3.11 24.09
C GLU A 288 1.03 -1.61 23.78
N SER A 289 2.03 -0.84 24.25
CA SER A 289 2.24 0.56 23.92
C SER A 289 3.45 0.69 23.00
N LEU A 290 3.35 1.55 22.01
CA LEU A 290 4.48 1.90 21.14
C LEU A 290 5.47 2.86 21.81
N THR A 291 5.18 3.40 22.99
CA THR A 291 6.08 4.28 23.74
C THR A 291 7.46 3.64 23.87
N ASN A 292 8.50 4.38 23.51
CA ASN A 292 9.89 3.96 23.52
C ASN A 292 10.26 2.80 22.56
N THR A 293 9.31 2.36 21.72
CA THR A 293 9.57 1.35 20.69
C THR A 293 10.52 1.92 19.64
N ALA A 294 11.55 1.15 19.28
CA ALA A 294 12.46 1.53 18.21
C ALA A 294 11.77 1.39 16.85
N TYR A 295 11.95 2.38 15.99
CA TYR A 295 11.62 2.26 14.57
C TYR A 295 12.60 1.29 13.91
N ASP A 296 12.09 0.28 13.23
CA ASP A 296 12.93 -0.77 12.63
C ASP A 296 13.88 -0.17 11.57
N ASP A 297 15.16 -0.51 11.70
CA ASP A 297 16.24 -0.05 10.81
C ASP A 297 16.49 1.48 10.79
N ALA A 298 15.87 2.26 11.68
CA ALA A 298 16.13 3.70 11.78
C ALA A 298 17.22 4.00 12.81
N VAL A 299 18.13 4.88 12.42
CA VAL A 299 19.32 5.25 13.21
C VAL A 299 19.25 6.67 13.78
N ASP A 300 18.44 7.55 13.18
CA ASP A 300 18.29 8.95 13.61
C ASP A 300 16.88 9.45 13.21
N VAL A 301 16.54 10.65 13.57
CA VAL A 301 15.30 11.36 13.18
C VAL A 301 15.60 12.45 12.17
N ASP A 302 14.64 12.75 11.30
CA ASP A 302 14.77 13.80 10.27
C ASP A 302 14.77 15.21 10.89
N ILE A 303 13.95 15.42 11.94
CA ILE A 303 13.85 16.68 12.67
C ILE A 303 14.12 16.42 14.15
N LYS A 304 15.16 17.07 14.69
CA LYS A 304 15.53 16.99 16.12
C LYS A 304 14.79 18.03 16.92
N TYR A 305 14.03 17.59 17.90
CA TYR A 305 13.30 18.46 18.83
C TYR A 305 14.12 18.73 20.09
N THR A 306 13.96 19.90 20.65
CA THR A 306 14.42 20.25 22.00
C THR A 306 13.49 19.64 23.04
N LYS A 307 13.94 19.58 24.32
CA LYS A 307 13.10 19.07 25.40
C LYS A 307 11.77 19.82 25.52
N SER A 308 11.77 21.14 25.40
CA SER A 308 10.54 21.95 25.47
C SER A 308 9.59 21.69 24.30
N GLN A 309 10.12 21.39 23.10
CA GLN A 309 9.31 21.01 21.94
C GLN A 309 8.68 19.63 22.12
N PHE A 310 9.40 18.67 22.71
CA PHE A 310 8.82 17.37 23.06
C PHE A 310 7.71 17.49 24.12
N GLU A 311 7.91 18.32 25.14
CA GLU A 311 6.88 18.58 26.16
C GLU A 311 5.63 19.24 25.54
N ALA A 312 5.81 20.14 24.58
CA ALA A 312 4.71 20.76 23.84
C ALA A 312 3.98 19.74 22.95
N ALA A 313 4.72 18.91 22.23
CA ALA A 313 4.18 17.86 21.37
C ALA A 313 3.31 16.86 22.16
N ILE A 314 3.78 16.41 23.32
CA ILE A 314 2.99 15.52 24.21
C ILE A 314 1.69 16.20 24.65
N LYS A 315 1.74 17.49 25.04
CA LYS A 315 0.55 18.24 25.45
C LYS A 315 -0.45 18.45 24.31
N ALA A 316 0.05 18.51 23.06
CA ALA A 316 -0.75 18.68 21.86
C ALA A 316 -1.24 17.34 21.27
N GLY A 317 -0.95 16.19 21.91
CA GLY A 317 -1.34 14.89 21.35
C GLY A 317 -0.58 14.47 20.08
N GLU A 318 0.65 14.97 19.91
CA GLU A 318 1.46 14.75 18.73
C GLU A 318 2.36 13.51 18.88
N PHE A 319 2.31 12.61 17.91
CA PHE A 319 3.17 11.43 17.84
C PHE A 319 4.51 11.80 17.20
N THR A 320 5.59 11.66 17.97
CA THR A 320 6.93 12.07 17.55
C THR A 320 7.96 10.98 17.79
N PHE A 321 9.02 11.01 16.97
CA PHE A 321 10.21 10.20 17.16
C PHE A 321 11.35 11.02 17.76
N TYR A 322 12.20 10.38 18.55
CA TYR A 322 13.43 10.95 19.08
C TYR A 322 14.62 9.99 18.85
N ALA A 323 15.83 10.55 18.74
CA ALA A 323 17.03 9.76 18.58
C ALA A 323 17.62 9.38 19.93
N ASP A 324 17.90 8.12 20.14
CA ASP A 324 18.56 7.59 21.32
C ASP A 324 19.54 6.47 20.96
N ASN A 325 20.80 6.62 21.30
CA ASN A 325 21.88 5.63 21.14
C ASN A 325 21.91 5.01 19.71
N GLY A 326 21.83 5.86 18.67
CA GLY A 326 21.86 5.42 17.27
C GLY A 326 20.58 4.69 16.81
N LYS A 327 19.46 4.94 17.45
CA LYS A 327 18.13 4.45 17.06
C LYS A 327 17.11 5.57 17.13
N ALA A 328 16.19 5.60 16.19
CA ALA A 328 14.99 6.40 16.31
C ALA A 328 13.94 5.63 17.13
N ARG A 329 13.34 6.29 18.11
CA ARG A 329 12.33 5.70 18.99
C ARG A 329 11.07 6.55 19.05
N VAL A 330 9.96 5.91 19.28
CA VAL A 330 8.68 6.59 19.57
C VAL A 330 8.79 7.28 20.94
N LEU A 331 8.50 8.55 21.02
CA LEU A 331 8.52 9.31 22.28
C LEU A 331 7.38 8.86 23.21
N THR A 332 6.17 8.91 22.70
CA THR A 332 4.96 8.55 23.44
C THR A 332 3.92 8.03 22.47
N ASP A 333 3.26 6.93 22.82
CA ASP A 333 2.10 6.40 22.11
C ASP A 333 0.88 7.22 22.51
N ILE A 334 0.52 8.19 21.70
CA ILE A 334 -0.50 9.18 22.00
C ILE A 334 -1.40 9.43 20.80
N ASN A 335 -2.65 9.69 21.07
CA ASN A 335 -3.66 10.09 20.07
C ASN A 335 -3.85 11.62 20.10
N SER A 336 -4.24 12.14 18.94
CA SER A 336 -4.56 13.55 18.75
C SER A 336 -5.83 13.96 19.51
#